data_7d9cea241720c78ea7652f7eb766798b
#
_entry.id   7d9cea241720c78ea7652f7eb766798b
#
_cell.length_a   1.000
_cell.length_b   1.000
_cell.length_c   1.000
_cell.angle_alpha   90.00
_cell.angle_beta   90.00
_cell.angle_gamma   90.00
#
_symmetry.space_group_name_H-M   'P 1'
#
loop_
_entity.id
_entity.type
_entity.pdbx_description
1 polymer ?
#
loop_
_entity_poly.entity_id
_entity_poly.type
_entity_poly.pdbx_seq_one_letter_code
_entity_poly.pdbx_strand_id
1 'polypeptide(L)'
;MDYQIPEKVRRVVIMGGGSAGLIAALTLKLRLPEMDVEVVHSTELGIIGVGEGTTAAFPRHFFEYLKLNPAGFYAEAEPTWKLGIHFLWGPHPQGFNYTFHNEYKSRWPDMTRNTGFYCDAQTRWTGLISACMAKDKVFPRRPEGGGPHFHRNHAFHIENEKLVHYLSAECIKVGVTFVDGIVERVEKNLYGVAALHLKDGRAVTADLFVDASGFRSELIGKTLEEDFLSFEKSLFCDRAVIAGWPRTREVIKPYTVAEIGRAHV
;
A
#
# COMPACT_ATOMS: atom_id res chain seq x y z
N MET A 1 35.29 6.29 -18.48
CA MET A 1 35.16 4.92 -18.00
C MET A 1 34.03 4.29 -18.78
N ASP A 2 34.33 3.23 -19.52
CA ASP A 2 33.26 2.49 -20.23
C ASP A 2 32.43 1.76 -19.20
N TYR A 3 31.22 2.26 -18.95
CA TYR A 3 30.26 1.58 -18.12
C TYR A 3 29.73 0.37 -18.91
N GLN A 4 30.02 -0.81 -18.42
CA GLN A 4 29.40 -2.03 -18.94
C GLN A 4 28.15 -2.34 -18.13
N ILE A 5 27.03 -2.55 -18.80
CA ILE A 5 25.82 -3.07 -18.14
C ILE A 5 26.20 -4.37 -17.46
N PRO A 6 26.01 -4.51 -16.13
CA PRO A 6 26.37 -5.74 -15.45
C PRO A 6 25.52 -6.91 -15.99
N GLU A 7 26.16 -8.03 -16.29
CA GLU A 7 25.45 -9.25 -16.68
C GLU A 7 24.44 -9.72 -15.62
N LYS A 8 24.66 -9.33 -14.37
CA LYS A 8 23.82 -9.67 -13.23
C LYS A 8 23.74 -8.49 -12.26
N VAL A 9 22.51 -8.06 -11.99
CA VAL A 9 22.23 -7.08 -10.92
C VAL A 9 22.57 -7.69 -9.57
N ARG A 10 23.46 -7.06 -8.82
CA ARG A 10 23.88 -7.47 -7.48
C ARG A 10 23.49 -6.46 -6.41
N ARG A 11 23.58 -5.17 -6.74
CA ARG A 11 23.27 -4.06 -5.85
C ARG A 11 22.11 -3.26 -6.35
N VAL A 12 21.09 -3.11 -5.50
CA VAL A 12 19.91 -2.29 -5.75
C VAL A 12 19.84 -1.17 -4.73
N VAL A 13 19.66 0.04 -5.22
CA VAL A 13 19.42 1.22 -4.37
C VAL A 13 18.00 1.71 -4.58
N ILE A 14 17.28 1.89 -3.48
CA ILE A 14 15.91 2.38 -3.47
C ILE A 14 15.93 3.81 -2.93
N MET A 15 15.51 4.76 -3.75
CA MET A 15 15.39 6.15 -3.36
C MET A 15 14.01 6.41 -2.76
N GLY A 16 13.95 6.49 -1.45
CA GLY A 16 12.74 6.78 -0.68
C GLY A 16 12.46 5.76 0.43
N GLY A 17 12.38 6.23 1.67
CA GLY A 17 12.13 5.46 2.89
C GLY A 17 10.66 5.42 3.32
N GLY A 18 9.72 5.72 2.42
CA GLY A 18 8.29 5.56 2.67
C GLY A 18 7.82 4.10 2.53
N SER A 19 6.54 3.86 2.77
CA SER A 19 5.94 2.51 2.71
C SER A 19 6.24 1.77 1.40
N ALA A 20 6.18 2.46 0.25
CA ALA A 20 6.47 1.86 -1.05
C ALA A 20 7.92 1.38 -1.18
N GLY A 21 8.89 2.23 -0.80
CA GLY A 21 10.31 1.90 -0.86
C GLY A 21 10.69 0.76 0.08
N LEU A 22 10.17 0.80 1.31
CA LEU A 22 10.44 -0.25 2.30
C LEU A 22 9.81 -1.60 1.92
N ILE A 23 8.59 -1.60 1.35
CA ILE A 23 7.98 -2.83 0.82
C ILE A 23 8.79 -3.39 -0.33
N ALA A 24 9.29 -2.53 -1.23
CA ALA A 24 10.16 -2.96 -2.33
C ALA A 24 11.47 -3.55 -1.78
N ALA A 25 12.13 -2.86 -0.84
CA ALA A 25 13.37 -3.32 -0.20
C ALA A 25 13.20 -4.69 0.46
N LEU A 26 12.17 -4.82 1.29
CA LEU A 26 11.86 -6.05 2.01
C LEU A 26 11.55 -7.19 1.05
N THR A 27 10.79 -6.91 -0.01
CA THR A 27 10.44 -7.89 -1.04
C THR A 27 11.68 -8.38 -1.77
N LEU A 28 12.53 -7.48 -2.23
CA LEU A 28 13.78 -7.82 -2.92
C LEU A 28 14.68 -8.66 -2.02
N LYS A 29 14.93 -8.20 -0.80
CA LYS A 29 15.85 -8.89 0.11
C LYS A 29 15.38 -10.28 0.53
N LEU A 30 14.08 -10.46 0.81
CA LEU A 30 13.53 -11.76 1.17
C LEU A 30 13.44 -12.74 -0.01
N ARG A 31 13.22 -12.23 -1.23
CA ARG A 31 13.07 -13.09 -2.42
C ARG A 31 14.37 -13.32 -3.18
N LEU A 32 15.32 -12.43 -3.02
CA LEU A 32 16.65 -12.46 -3.65
C LEU A 32 17.71 -12.17 -2.58
N PRO A 33 17.95 -13.12 -1.64
CA PRO A 33 18.78 -12.88 -0.45
C PRO A 33 20.23 -12.51 -0.77
N GLU A 34 20.75 -12.96 -1.93
CA GLU A 34 22.10 -12.62 -2.40
C GLU A 34 22.26 -11.18 -2.86
N MET A 35 21.14 -10.45 -2.98
CA MET A 35 21.18 -9.09 -3.46
C MET A 35 21.51 -8.11 -2.33
N ASP A 36 22.39 -7.16 -2.62
CA ASP A 36 22.62 -6.02 -1.75
C ASP A 36 21.54 -5.00 -1.98
N VAL A 37 20.71 -4.79 -0.97
CA VAL A 37 19.60 -3.84 -1.02
C VAL A 37 19.86 -2.71 -0.04
N GLU A 38 19.84 -1.48 -0.55
CA GLU A 38 20.07 -0.26 0.21
C GLU A 38 18.93 0.72 -0.01
N VAL A 39 18.47 1.35 1.07
CA VAL A 39 17.46 2.41 1.03
C VAL A 39 18.11 3.75 1.34
N VAL A 40 18.04 4.68 0.39
CA VAL A 40 18.43 6.08 0.60
C VAL A 40 17.18 6.86 0.99
N HIS A 41 17.20 7.43 2.18
CA HIS A 41 16.08 8.20 2.71
C HIS A 41 16.58 9.46 3.44
N SER A 42 15.68 10.34 3.82
CA SER A 42 16.04 11.50 4.64
C SER A 42 15.07 11.65 5.80
N THR A 43 15.63 11.65 7.00
CA THR A 43 14.89 11.97 8.23
C THR A 43 14.43 13.42 8.30
N GLU A 44 15.11 14.34 7.58
CA GLU A 44 14.74 15.75 7.50
C GLU A 44 13.47 15.98 6.66
N LEU A 45 13.20 15.15 5.64
CA LEU A 45 12.06 15.34 4.74
C LEU A 45 10.75 14.78 5.32
N GLY A 46 10.84 13.97 6.35
CA GLY A 46 9.71 13.32 6.98
C GLY A 46 9.00 12.32 6.06
N ILE A 47 7.94 11.73 6.57
CA ILE A 47 7.09 10.79 5.85
C ILE A 47 5.80 11.51 5.44
N ILE A 48 5.51 11.52 4.14
CA ILE A 48 4.22 11.98 3.66
C ILE A 48 3.25 10.80 3.76
N GLY A 49 2.48 10.77 4.82
CA GLY A 49 1.51 9.71 5.02
C GLY A 49 0.37 10.15 5.91
N VAL A 50 -0.82 9.67 5.57
CA VAL A 50 -2.07 10.11 6.18
C VAL A 50 -2.91 8.96 6.72
N GLY A 51 -2.34 7.79 6.68
CA GLY A 51 -3.04 6.53 6.90
C GLY A 51 -3.27 5.80 5.60
N GLU A 52 -2.98 4.51 5.63
CA GLU A 52 -3.06 3.64 4.48
C GLU A 52 -4.32 2.78 4.53
N GLY A 53 -5.13 2.88 3.48
CA GLY A 53 -6.23 1.95 3.26
C GLY A 53 -5.82 0.87 2.26
N THR A 54 -5.37 -0.27 2.73
CA THR A 54 -4.85 -1.33 1.86
C THR A 54 -5.95 -2.06 1.09
N THR A 55 -5.55 -2.96 0.20
CA THR A 55 -6.42 -3.92 -0.50
C THR A 55 -6.12 -5.35 -0.02
N ALA A 56 -6.94 -6.31 -0.41
CA ALA A 56 -6.72 -7.72 -0.05
C ALA A 56 -5.42 -8.33 -0.63
N ALA A 57 -4.73 -7.63 -1.52
CA ALA A 57 -3.41 -8.03 -1.99
C ALA A 57 -2.33 -7.85 -0.91
N PHE A 58 -2.49 -6.87 -0.04
CA PHE A 58 -1.52 -6.55 1.01
C PHE A 58 -1.29 -7.72 2.00
N PRO A 59 -2.29 -8.25 2.73
CA PRO A 59 -2.05 -9.36 3.64
C PRO A 59 -1.54 -10.61 2.93
N ARG A 60 -1.96 -10.86 1.68
CA ARG A 60 -1.41 -11.97 0.89
C ARG A 60 0.06 -11.78 0.57
N HIS A 61 0.45 -10.57 0.18
CA HIS A 61 1.86 -10.25 -0.07
C HIS A 61 2.70 -10.42 1.19
N PHE A 62 2.25 -9.85 2.30
CA PHE A 62 2.98 -9.85 3.56
C PHE A 62 3.08 -11.24 4.20
N PHE A 63 1.95 -11.93 4.34
CA PHE A 63 1.91 -13.16 5.15
C PHE A 63 2.05 -14.44 4.32
N GLU A 64 1.55 -14.45 3.06
CA GLU A 64 1.63 -15.64 2.23
C GLU A 64 2.88 -15.63 1.33
N TYR A 65 3.26 -14.49 0.79
CA TYR A 65 4.41 -14.37 -0.13
C TYR A 65 5.72 -14.08 0.61
N LEU A 66 5.77 -13.05 1.46
CA LEU A 66 6.98 -12.69 2.22
C LEU A 66 7.16 -13.51 3.50
N LYS A 67 6.13 -14.20 3.97
CA LYS A 67 6.14 -15.00 5.21
C LYS A 67 6.44 -14.19 6.47
N LEU A 68 6.08 -12.92 6.50
CA LEU A 68 6.20 -12.09 7.69
C LEU A 68 5.30 -12.62 8.81
N ASN A 69 5.75 -12.42 10.05
CA ASN A 69 4.99 -12.84 11.23
C ASN A 69 3.76 -11.95 11.44
N PRO A 70 2.52 -12.47 11.31
CA PRO A 70 1.32 -11.68 11.55
C PRO A 70 1.26 -11.10 12.97
N ALA A 71 1.69 -11.83 13.99
CA ALA A 71 1.63 -11.36 15.37
C ALA A 71 2.50 -10.11 15.59
N GLY A 72 3.72 -10.08 15.04
CA GLY A 72 4.59 -8.91 15.07
C GLY A 72 3.96 -7.71 14.34
N PHE A 73 3.40 -7.96 13.15
CA PHE A 73 2.71 -6.92 12.39
C PHE A 73 1.53 -6.31 13.18
N TYR A 74 0.69 -7.15 13.79
CA TYR A 74 -0.43 -6.65 14.60
C TYR A 74 0.03 -5.89 15.86
N ALA A 75 1.12 -6.31 16.47
CA ALA A 75 1.66 -5.67 17.68
C ALA A 75 2.29 -4.31 17.39
N GLU A 76 2.99 -4.16 16.27
CA GLU A 76 3.80 -2.98 15.97
C GLU A 76 3.08 -1.98 15.05
N ALA A 77 2.40 -2.46 14.01
CA ALA A 77 1.66 -1.60 13.09
C ALA A 77 0.22 -1.30 13.55
N GLU A 78 -0.30 -2.01 14.54
CA GLU A 78 -1.63 -1.82 15.13
C GLU A 78 -2.75 -1.60 14.10
N PRO A 79 -2.87 -2.44 13.07
CA PRO A 79 -3.82 -2.22 12.01
C PRO A 79 -5.25 -2.44 12.49
N THR A 80 -6.20 -1.74 11.87
CA THR A 80 -7.62 -2.09 11.97
C THR A 80 -8.07 -2.80 10.70
N TRP A 81 -9.06 -3.68 10.81
CA TRP A 81 -9.51 -4.48 9.67
C TRP A 81 -10.34 -3.66 8.69
N LYS A 82 -10.14 -3.95 7.41
CA LYS A 82 -10.89 -3.38 6.29
C LYS A 82 -11.46 -4.52 5.45
N LEU A 83 -12.78 -4.64 5.45
CA LEU A 83 -13.49 -5.70 4.72
C LEU A 83 -13.89 -5.29 3.31
N GLY A 84 -13.85 -4.00 3.02
CA GLY A 84 -14.23 -3.44 1.73
C GLY A 84 -14.37 -1.93 1.79
N ILE A 85 -15.21 -1.42 0.91
CA ILE A 85 -15.53 -0.01 0.79
C ILE A 85 -17.06 0.15 0.79
N HIS A 86 -17.56 1.09 1.56
CA HIS A 86 -18.95 1.52 1.52
C HIS A 86 -19.03 2.79 0.69
N PHE A 87 -19.65 2.71 -0.48
CA PHE A 87 -19.80 3.84 -1.37
C PHE A 87 -21.11 4.56 -1.12
N LEU A 88 -21.02 5.86 -0.88
CA LEU A 88 -22.17 6.77 -0.76
C LEU A 88 -22.32 7.55 -2.06
N TRP A 89 -22.77 6.88 -3.10
CA TRP A 89 -23.09 7.51 -4.37
C TRP A 89 -24.28 6.85 -5.06
N GLY A 90 -24.77 7.49 -6.13
CA GLY A 90 -25.87 6.97 -6.93
C GLY A 90 -27.26 7.29 -6.37
N PRO A 91 -28.31 6.65 -6.90
CA PRO A 91 -29.70 6.97 -6.56
C PRO A 91 -30.11 6.51 -5.14
N HIS A 92 -29.34 5.60 -4.54
CA HIS A 92 -29.67 5.04 -3.23
C HIS A 92 -29.04 5.87 -2.12
N PRO A 93 -29.83 6.50 -1.22
CA PRO A 93 -29.30 7.34 -0.15
C PRO A 93 -28.45 6.57 0.86
N GLN A 94 -28.62 5.24 0.94
CA GLN A 94 -27.86 4.37 1.84
C GLN A 94 -26.55 3.85 1.23
N GLY A 95 -26.29 4.18 -0.06
CA GLY A 95 -25.10 3.69 -0.75
C GLY A 95 -25.09 2.18 -0.98
N PHE A 96 -23.93 1.63 -1.24
CA PHE A 96 -23.73 0.21 -1.46
C PHE A 96 -22.35 -0.25 -0.96
N ASN A 97 -22.22 -1.55 -0.66
CA ASN A 97 -20.99 -2.16 -0.20
C ASN A 97 -20.24 -2.84 -1.34
N TYR A 98 -18.94 -2.54 -1.45
CA TYR A 98 -18.00 -3.28 -2.27
C TYR A 98 -17.08 -4.08 -1.35
N THR A 99 -17.31 -5.38 -1.25
CA THR A 99 -16.53 -6.27 -0.39
C THR A 99 -15.32 -6.82 -1.12
N PHE A 100 -14.23 -7.08 -0.39
CA PHE A 100 -13.04 -7.74 -0.95
C PHE A 100 -13.23 -9.25 -1.13
N HIS A 101 -14.24 -9.81 -0.51
CA HIS A 101 -14.60 -11.20 -0.66
C HIS A 101 -15.63 -11.37 -1.78
N ASN A 102 -15.33 -12.22 -2.75
CA ASN A 102 -16.29 -12.56 -3.80
C ASN A 102 -17.20 -13.70 -3.31
N GLU A 103 -18.26 -13.34 -2.65
CA GLU A 103 -19.22 -14.28 -2.04
C GLU A 103 -19.97 -15.10 -3.09
N TYR A 104 -20.21 -14.54 -4.25
CA TYR A 104 -20.91 -15.22 -5.34
C TYR A 104 -20.05 -16.29 -6.00
N LYS A 105 -18.77 -16.03 -6.20
CA LYS A 105 -17.88 -17.00 -6.84
C LYS A 105 -17.73 -18.30 -6.06
N SER A 106 -17.83 -18.25 -4.73
CA SER A 106 -17.76 -19.46 -3.89
C SER A 106 -19.00 -20.34 -3.99
N ARG A 107 -20.15 -19.74 -4.32
CA ARG A 107 -21.46 -20.46 -4.44
C ARG A 107 -21.78 -20.85 -5.89
N TRP A 108 -21.34 -20.04 -6.84
CA TRP A 108 -21.60 -20.20 -8.28
C TRP A 108 -20.29 -19.99 -9.04
N PRO A 109 -19.44 -21.02 -9.13
CA PRO A 109 -18.11 -20.90 -9.75
C PRO A 109 -18.16 -20.52 -11.24
N ASP A 110 -19.25 -20.82 -11.92
CA ASP A 110 -19.46 -20.50 -13.34
C ASP A 110 -19.95 -19.08 -13.60
N MET A 111 -20.24 -18.30 -12.56
CA MET A 111 -20.55 -16.90 -12.71
C MET A 111 -19.35 -16.14 -13.25
N THR A 112 -19.58 -15.34 -14.27
CA THR A 112 -18.58 -14.40 -14.79
C THR A 112 -18.05 -13.54 -13.65
N ARG A 113 -16.76 -13.22 -13.67
CA ARG A 113 -16.15 -12.34 -12.66
C ARG A 113 -16.93 -11.03 -12.62
N ASN A 114 -17.67 -10.86 -11.56
CA ASN A 114 -18.39 -9.65 -11.33
C ASN A 114 -17.36 -8.57 -10.90
N THR A 115 -17.14 -7.60 -11.74
CA THR A 115 -16.47 -6.35 -11.38
C THR A 115 -17.45 -5.42 -10.66
N GLY A 116 -18.66 -5.90 -10.44
CA GLY A 116 -19.78 -5.09 -10.15
C GLY A 116 -20.10 -4.89 -8.71
N PHE A 117 -21.00 -4.03 -8.60
CA PHE A 117 -21.62 -3.50 -7.42
C PHE A 117 -22.62 -4.53 -6.89
N TYR A 118 -22.54 -4.76 -5.60
CA TYR A 118 -23.53 -5.55 -4.90
C TYR A 118 -24.67 -4.60 -4.48
N CYS A 119 -25.90 -5.00 -4.74
CA CYS A 119 -27.08 -4.21 -4.38
C CYS A 119 -27.53 -4.50 -2.94
N ASP A 120 -28.47 -3.70 -2.43
CA ASP A 120 -29.02 -3.79 -1.07
C ASP A 120 -29.55 -5.15 -0.66
N ALA A 121 -29.95 -6.00 -1.61
CA ALA A 121 -30.40 -7.35 -1.31
C ALA A 121 -29.39 -8.18 -0.50
N GLN A 122 -28.12 -7.81 -0.54
CA GLN A 122 -27.07 -8.48 0.20
C GLN A 122 -27.15 -8.28 1.72
N THR A 123 -27.77 -7.23 2.18
CA THR A 123 -27.95 -6.96 3.62
C THR A 123 -28.78 -8.01 4.31
N ARG A 124 -29.57 -8.80 3.54
CA ARG A 124 -30.40 -9.89 4.05
C ARG A 124 -29.62 -11.19 4.27
N TRP A 125 -28.41 -11.29 3.75
CA TRP A 125 -27.64 -12.53 3.83
C TRP A 125 -26.78 -12.52 5.11
N THR A 126 -27.27 -13.19 6.12
CA THR A 126 -26.57 -13.34 7.39
C THR A 126 -25.30 -14.19 7.23
N GLY A 127 -24.22 -13.77 7.86
CA GLY A 127 -22.93 -14.47 7.79
C GLY A 127 -22.02 -14.09 6.65
N LEU A 128 -22.47 -13.26 5.72
CA LEU A 128 -21.65 -12.72 4.63
C LEU A 128 -20.88 -11.46 5.07
N ILE A 129 -19.76 -11.19 4.42
CA ILE A 129 -18.93 -10.02 4.71
C ILE A 129 -19.71 -8.72 4.51
N SER A 130 -20.50 -8.61 3.44
CA SER A 130 -21.36 -7.44 3.18
C SER A 130 -22.38 -7.21 4.29
N ALA A 131 -22.98 -8.28 4.81
CA ALA A 131 -23.91 -8.20 5.94
C ALA A 131 -23.20 -7.79 7.24
N CYS A 132 -21.96 -8.22 7.43
CA CYS A 132 -21.13 -7.80 8.56
C CYS A 132 -20.78 -6.31 8.45
N MET A 133 -20.45 -5.82 7.27
CA MET A 133 -20.21 -4.41 7.02
C MET A 133 -21.46 -3.56 7.30
N ALA A 134 -22.63 -3.98 6.79
CA ALA A 134 -23.87 -3.28 7.01
C ALA A 134 -24.28 -3.17 8.50
N LYS A 135 -23.80 -4.10 9.32
CA LYS A 135 -24.02 -4.11 10.77
C LYS A 135 -22.84 -3.58 11.58
N ASP A 136 -21.86 -2.97 10.93
CA ASP A 136 -20.59 -2.50 11.54
C ASP A 136 -19.87 -3.61 12.35
N LYS A 137 -20.02 -4.85 11.90
CA LYS A 137 -19.35 -6.00 12.50
C LYS A 137 -18.13 -6.41 11.68
N VAL A 138 -17.08 -6.83 12.37
CA VAL A 138 -15.80 -7.13 11.73
C VAL A 138 -15.83 -8.43 10.93
N PHE A 139 -16.32 -9.51 11.54
CA PHE A 139 -16.38 -10.82 10.89
C PHE A 139 -17.63 -11.59 11.35
N PRO A 140 -18.17 -12.45 10.49
CA PRO A 140 -19.22 -13.39 10.91
C PRO A 140 -18.66 -14.37 11.93
N ARG A 141 -19.52 -14.83 12.83
CA ARG A 141 -19.18 -15.92 13.75
C ARG A 141 -19.18 -17.24 13.00
N ARG A 142 -18.34 -18.17 13.43
CA ARG A 142 -18.36 -19.54 12.93
C ARG A 142 -19.70 -20.19 13.29
N PRO A 143 -20.30 -21.00 12.39
CA PRO A 143 -21.56 -21.68 12.66
C PRO A 143 -21.51 -22.59 13.90
N GLU A 144 -20.36 -23.23 14.12
CA GLU A 144 -20.16 -24.17 15.22
C GLU A 144 -19.89 -23.48 16.57
N GLY A 145 -19.98 -22.17 16.63
CA GLY A 145 -19.60 -21.38 17.79
C GLY A 145 -18.11 -21.12 17.85
N GLY A 146 -17.69 -20.25 18.75
CA GLY A 146 -16.30 -19.84 18.90
C GLY A 146 -16.00 -18.46 18.28
N GLY A 147 -14.72 -18.20 17.98
CA GLY A 147 -14.24 -16.91 17.53
C GLY A 147 -14.72 -16.50 16.12
N PRO A 148 -14.29 -15.34 15.65
CA PRO A 148 -14.64 -14.84 14.34
C PRO A 148 -14.15 -15.76 13.23
N HIS A 149 -14.92 -15.81 12.14
CA HIS A 149 -14.50 -16.50 10.92
C HIS A 149 -13.66 -15.56 10.07
N PHE A 150 -12.35 -15.76 10.08
CA PHE A 150 -11.42 -14.98 9.27
C PHE A 150 -11.45 -15.46 7.82
N HIS A 151 -11.82 -14.58 6.90
CA HIS A 151 -11.68 -14.80 5.48
C HIS A 151 -10.33 -14.29 5.00
N ARG A 152 -9.75 -14.97 4.02
CA ARG A 152 -8.46 -14.55 3.42
C ARG A 152 -8.51 -13.20 2.70
N ASN A 153 -9.70 -12.77 2.29
CA ASN A 153 -9.90 -11.52 1.54
C ASN A 153 -10.32 -10.38 2.47
N HIS A 154 -9.43 -9.99 3.36
CA HIS A 154 -9.53 -8.77 4.14
C HIS A 154 -8.33 -7.88 3.84
N ALA A 155 -8.40 -6.66 4.29
CA ALA A 155 -7.34 -5.68 4.21
C ALA A 155 -7.26 -4.92 5.53
N PHE A 156 -6.54 -3.81 5.53
CA PHE A 156 -6.30 -3.03 6.73
C PHE A 156 -6.45 -1.53 6.48
N HIS A 157 -6.80 -0.81 7.54
CA HIS A 157 -6.44 0.59 7.70
C HIS A 157 -5.26 0.65 8.67
N ILE A 158 -4.23 1.38 8.31
CA ILE A 158 -2.97 1.44 9.06
C ILE A 158 -2.53 2.89 9.14
N GLU A 159 -2.06 3.30 10.30
CA GLU A 159 -1.35 4.55 10.44
C GLU A 159 0.01 4.45 9.76
N ASN A 160 0.32 5.41 8.88
CA ASN A 160 1.49 5.31 8.03
C ASN A 160 2.81 5.31 8.81
N GLU A 161 2.93 6.12 9.86
CA GLU A 161 4.13 6.16 10.68
C GLU A 161 4.42 4.80 11.35
N LYS A 162 3.38 4.15 11.89
CA LYS A 162 3.51 2.81 12.47
C LYS A 162 3.88 1.77 11.43
N LEU A 163 3.27 1.85 10.24
CA LEU A 163 3.63 0.95 9.15
C LEU A 163 5.08 1.11 8.73
N VAL A 164 5.54 2.34 8.52
CA VAL A 164 6.93 2.63 8.13
C VAL A 164 7.91 2.19 9.22
N HIS A 165 7.59 2.43 10.49
CA HIS A 165 8.41 1.95 11.60
C HIS A 165 8.56 0.43 11.60
N TYR A 166 7.44 -0.30 11.51
CA TYR A 166 7.42 -1.76 11.41
C TYR A 166 8.26 -2.25 10.21
N LEU A 167 8.01 -1.68 9.02
CA LEU A 167 8.72 -2.08 7.80
C LEU A 167 10.22 -1.82 7.89
N SER A 168 10.63 -0.69 8.46
CA SER A 168 12.05 -0.36 8.66
C SER A 168 12.72 -1.39 9.57
N ALA A 169 12.06 -1.76 10.67
CA ALA A 169 12.56 -2.79 11.59
C ALA A 169 12.69 -4.15 10.88
N GLU A 170 11.69 -4.57 10.10
CA GLU A 170 11.76 -5.81 9.31
C GLU A 170 12.86 -5.77 8.25
N CYS A 171 13.04 -4.63 7.56
CA CYS A 171 14.14 -4.43 6.60
C CYS A 171 15.51 -4.61 7.26
N ILE A 172 15.73 -4.01 8.44
CA ILE A 172 16.98 -4.13 9.19
C ILE A 172 17.22 -5.59 9.60
N LYS A 173 16.20 -6.30 10.09
CA LYS A 173 16.29 -7.71 10.50
C LYS A 173 16.75 -8.62 9.35
N VAL A 174 16.39 -8.32 8.12
CA VAL A 174 16.78 -9.14 6.95
C VAL A 174 18.05 -8.64 6.25
N GLY A 175 18.69 -7.58 6.76
CA GLY A 175 19.97 -7.09 6.26
C GLY A 175 19.85 -6.09 5.10
N VAL A 176 18.77 -5.32 5.03
CA VAL A 176 18.69 -4.11 4.20
C VAL A 176 19.51 -3.01 4.88
N THR A 177 20.34 -2.31 4.12
CA THR A 177 21.12 -1.17 4.58
C THR A 177 20.38 0.14 4.38
N PHE A 178 20.66 1.11 5.24
CA PHE A 178 20.02 2.43 5.17
C PHE A 178 21.07 3.52 5.08
N VAL A 179 20.85 4.47 4.19
CA VAL A 179 21.66 5.68 4.06
C VAL A 179 20.75 6.88 4.31
N ASP A 180 20.95 7.53 5.46
CA ASP A 180 20.26 8.80 5.74
C ASP A 180 21.00 9.95 5.06
N GLY A 181 20.28 10.74 4.30
CA GLY A 181 20.79 11.90 3.60
C GLY A 181 19.85 12.44 2.52
N ILE A 182 19.98 13.71 2.24
CA ILE A 182 19.24 14.36 1.17
C ILE A 182 19.98 14.16 -0.14
N VAL A 183 19.31 13.58 -1.14
CA VAL A 183 19.83 13.53 -2.50
C VAL A 183 19.74 14.93 -3.09
N GLU A 184 20.89 15.52 -3.39
CA GLU A 184 21.01 16.85 -3.97
C GLU A 184 21.03 16.80 -5.49
N ARG A 185 21.71 15.80 -6.06
CA ARG A 185 21.86 15.62 -7.50
C ARG A 185 21.84 14.13 -7.87
N VAL A 186 21.20 13.82 -8.96
CA VAL A 186 21.23 12.50 -9.60
C VAL A 186 22.11 12.58 -10.83
N GLU A 187 23.08 11.69 -10.93
CA GLU A 187 23.94 11.55 -12.09
C GLU A 187 23.38 10.50 -13.04
N LYS A 188 23.28 10.85 -14.32
CA LYS A 188 22.88 9.91 -15.38
C LYS A 188 23.98 9.70 -16.39
N ASN A 189 23.97 8.54 -17.02
CA ASN A 189 24.82 8.19 -18.16
C ASN A 189 23.93 7.67 -19.32
N LEU A 190 24.54 7.10 -20.35
CA LEU A 190 23.82 6.58 -21.52
C LEU A 190 22.88 5.39 -21.18
N TYR A 191 23.02 4.77 -20.01
CA TYR A 191 22.27 3.58 -19.60
C TYR A 191 21.22 3.86 -18.53
N GLY A 192 21.18 5.07 -17.99
CA GLY A 192 20.23 5.47 -16.96
C GLY A 192 20.89 6.20 -15.79
N VAL A 193 20.39 5.97 -14.59
CA VAL A 193 20.94 6.55 -13.35
C VAL A 193 22.28 5.89 -13.02
N ALA A 194 23.31 6.71 -12.82
CA ALA A 194 24.66 6.27 -12.50
C ALA A 194 24.97 6.38 -11.00
N ALA A 195 24.57 7.50 -10.37
CA ALA A 195 24.81 7.74 -8.96
C ALA A 195 23.81 8.73 -8.36
N LEU A 196 23.59 8.59 -7.04
CA LEU A 196 22.90 9.58 -6.20
C LEU A 196 23.96 10.33 -5.40
N HIS A 197 24.05 11.64 -5.58
CA HIS A 197 24.94 12.50 -4.82
C HIS A 197 24.18 13.13 -3.67
N LEU A 198 24.65 12.87 -2.45
CA LEU A 198 24.04 13.39 -1.23
C LEU A 198 24.62 14.77 -0.89
N LYS A 199 23.82 15.57 -0.19
CA LYS A 199 24.19 16.91 0.24
C LYS A 199 25.45 16.96 1.11
N ASP A 200 25.79 15.88 1.80
CA ASP A 200 26.97 15.74 2.63
C ASP A 200 28.23 15.30 1.85
N GLY A 201 28.15 15.21 0.54
CA GLY A 201 29.25 14.84 -0.35
C GLY A 201 29.40 13.35 -0.63
N ARG A 202 28.62 12.47 0.02
CA ARG A 202 28.61 11.03 -0.31
C ARG A 202 27.98 10.80 -1.68
N ALA A 203 28.48 9.79 -2.39
CA ALA A 203 27.87 9.29 -3.62
C ALA A 203 27.47 7.82 -3.45
N VAL A 204 26.26 7.50 -3.88
CA VAL A 204 25.68 6.14 -3.81
C VAL A 204 25.50 5.63 -5.23
N THR A 205 26.13 4.50 -5.53
CA THR A 205 26.08 3.83 -6.84
C THR A 205 25.37 2.49 -6.73
N ALA A 206 24.78 2.00 -7.80
CA ALA A 206 24.12 0.70 -7.86
C ALA A 206 24.10 0.17 -9.30
N ASP A 207 23.77 -1.12 -9.43
CA ASP A 207 23.48 -1.73 -10.73
C ASP A 207 22.04 -1.41 -11.17
N LEU A 208 21.13 -1.19 -10.19
CA LEU A 208 19.73 -0.85 -10.42
C LEU A 208 19.25 0.15 -9.36
N PHE A 209 18.53 1.17 -9.83
CA PHE A 209 17.86 2.13 -8.95
C PHE A 209 16.34 1.97 -9.02
N VAL A 210 15.70 2.08 -7.87
CA VAL A 210 14.23 2.07 -7.76
C VAL A 210 13.78 3.44 -7.28
N ASP A 211 12.92 4.09 -8.07
CA ASP A 211 12.32 5.37 -7.71
C ASP A 211 11.11 5.16 -6.81
N ALA A 212 11.29 5.40 -5.52
CA ALA A 212 10.23 5.44 -4.52
C ALA A 212 10.13 6.84 -3.88
N SER A 213 10.54 7.89 -4.61
CA SER A 213 10.52 9.28 -4.16
C SER A 213 9.12 9.92 -4.10
N GLY A 214 8.09 9.13 -4.38
CA GLY A 214 6.68 9.54 -4.34
C GLY A 214 6.34 10.54 -5.45
N PHE A 215 5.52 11.54 -5.14
CA PHE A 215 5.09 12.54 -6.12
C PHE A 215 6.22 13.38 -6.73
N ARG A 216 7.42 13.32 -6.16
CA ARG A 216 8.58 14.04 -6.68
C ARG A 216 9.13 13.42 -7.94
N SER A 217 8.98 12.10 -8.12
CA SER A 217 9.47 11.33 -9.26
C SER A 217 10.91 11.72 -9.65
N GLU A 218 11.81 11.65 -8.67
CA GLU A 218 13.16 12.23 -8.80
C GLU A 218 14.00 11.52 -9.85
N LEU A 219 13.85 10.20 -9.97
CA LEU A 219 14.63 9.42 -10.94
C LEU A 219 13.91 9.34 -12.29
N ILE A 220 12.68 8.84 -12.31
CA ILE A 220 11.97 8.56 -13.57
C ILE A 220 11.54 9.86 -14.24
N GLY A 221 10.85 10.74 -13.53
CA GLY A 221 10.32 11.97 -14.12
C GLY A 221 11.38 13.04 -14.30
N LYS A 222 12.11 13.40 -13.23
CA LYS A 222 13.03 14.56 -13.32
C LYS A 222 14.37 14.23 -13.95
N THR A 223 14.96 13.07 -13.64
CA THR A 223 16.30 12.73 -14.12
C THR A 223 16.27 12.06 -15.49
N LEU A 224 15.40 11.07 -15.66
CA LEU A 224 15.27 10.34 -16.92
C LEU A 224 14.32 11.01 -17.90
N GLU A 225 13.59 12.03 -17.44
CA GLU A 225 12.72 12.87 -18.28
C GLU A 225 11.59 12.08 -18.96
N GLU A 226 11.14 11.00 -18.30
CA GLU A 226 9.98 10.25 -18.77
C GLU A 226 8.71 11.07 -18.61
N ASP A 227 7.91 11.11 -19.67
CA ASP A 227 6.70 11.90 -19.75
C ASP A 227 5.63 11.42 -18.75
N PHE A 228 5.04 12.36 -18.04
CA PHE A 228 3.87 12.07 -17.21
C PHE A 228 2.62 11.89 -18.08
N LEU A 229 2.05 10.68 -18.06
CA LEU A 229 0.81 10.39 -18.77
C LEU A 229 -0.39 10.88 -17.97
N SER A 230 -1.02 11.97 -18.39
CA SER A 230 -2.19 12.54 -17.72
C SER A 230 -3.46 11.75 -18.00
N PHE A 231 -4.21 11.45 -16.95
CA PHE A 231 -5.55 10.87 -17.02
C PHE A 231 -6.67 11.89 -16.72
N GLU A 232 -6.37 13.19 -16.79
CA GLU A 232 -7.30 14.28 -16.42
C GLU A 232 -8.65 14.21 -17.14
N LYS A 233 -8.69 13.69 -18.37
CA LYS A 233 -9.94 13.51 -19.13
C LYS A 233 -10.90 12.48 -18.51
N SER A 234 -10.38 11.57 -17.68
CA SER A 234 -11.16 10.52 -17.03
C SER A 234 -11.10 10.63 -15.49
N LEU A 235 -10.00 11.13 -14.96
CA LEU A 235 -9.74 11.32 -13.54
C LEU A 235 -9.38 12.78 -13.29
N PHE A 236 -10.37 13.60 -13.05
CA PHE A 236 -10.23 15.06 -12.95
C PHE A 236 -9.89 15.58 -11.55
N CYS A 237 -9.71 14.70 -10.57
CA CYS A 237 -9.24 15.08 -9.24
C CYS A 237 -7.71 15.05 -9.20
N ASP A 238 -7.10 16.21 -8.98
CA ASP A 238 -5.64 16.40 -8.94
C ASP A 238 -5.11 16.76 -7.54
N ARG A 239 -5.98 16.90 -6.56
CA ARG A 239 -5.65 17.32 -5.21
C ARG A 239 -6.41 16.53 -4.16
N ALA A 240 -5.80 16.38 -2.99
CA ALA A 240 -6.43 15.87 -1.80
C ALA A 240 -6.16 16.78 -0.62
N VAL A 241 -7.18 17.02 0.20
CA VAL A 241 -7.03 17.65 1.51
C VAL A 241 -7.15 16.57 2.56
N ILE A 242 -6.18 16.52 3.45
CA ILE A 242 -6.11 15.52 4.48
C ILE A 242 -6.35 16.18 5.82
N ALA A 243 -7.27 15.61 6.59
CA ALA A 243 -7.57 16.05 7.93
C ALA A 243 -7.90 14.85 8.82
N GLY A 244 -7.48 14.93 10.07
CA GLY A 244 -7.85 13.98 11.11
C GLY A 244 -8.79 14.63 12.12
N TRP A 245 -9.66 13.83 12.72
CA TRP A 245 -10.47 14.26 13.87
C TRP A 245 -10.48 13.18 14.95
N PRO A 246 -10.50 13.55 16.24
CA PRO A 246 -10.55 12.58 17.32
C PRO A 246 -11.90 11.88 17.35
N ARG A 247 -11.88 10.57 17.46
CA ARG A 247 -13.08 9.76 17.69
C ARG A 247 -13.35 9.67 19.18
N THR A 248 -14.48 10.17 19.62
CA THR A 248 -14.82 10.19 21.05
C THR A 248 -15.77 9.09 21.47
N ARG A 249 -16.62 8.57 20.59
CA ARG A 249 -17.65 7.55 20.91
C ARG A 249 -18.01 6.61 19.76
N GLU A 250 -17.41 6.72 18.59
CA GLU A 250 -17.79 5.90 17.44
C GLU A 250 -17.02 4.59 17.41
N VAL A 251 -17.74 3.53 17.08
CA VAL A 251 -17.11 2.24 16.78
C VAL A 251 -16.30 2.38 15.50
N ILE A 252 -15.08 1.84 15.48
CA ILE A 252 -14.26 1.79 14.27
C ILE A 252 -14.97 0.93 13.23
N LYS A 253 -15.32 1.53 12.11
CA LYS A 253 -15.97 0.82 11.01
C LYS A 253 -14.96 -0.09 10.30
N PRO A 254 -15.32 -1.35 10.03
CA PRO A 254 -14.41 -2.30 9.36
C PRO A 254 -14.40 -2.10 7.83
N TYR A 255 -14.53 -0.88 7.35
CA TYR A 255 -14.54 -0.52 5.93
C TYR A 255 -14.21 0.96 5.73
N THR A 256 -13.73 1.30 4.55
CA THR A 256 -13.61 2.70 4.13
C THR A 256 -14.98 3.22 3.69
N VAL A 257 -15.35 4.42 4.11
CA VAL A 257 -16.49 5.13 3.52
C VAL A 257 -15.95 6.04 2.42
N ALA A 258 -16.46 5.87 1.21
CA ALA A 258 -16.16 6.73 0.07
C ALA A 258 -17.43 7.45 -0.36
N GLU A 259 -17.51 8.72 -0.06
CA GLU A 259 -18.55 9.61 -0.53
C GLU A 259 -18.05 10.33 -1.79
N ILE A 260 -18.68 10.05 -2.92
CA ILE A 260 -18.39 10.75 -4.17
C ILE A 260 -19.42 11.84 -4.30
N GLY A 261 -18.93 13.07 -4.21
CA GLY A 261 -19.70 14.26 -3.98
C GLY A 261 -20.89 14.39 -4.90
N ARG A 262 -22.01 14.69 -4.31
CA ARG A 262 -23.07 15.40 -4.99
C ARG A 262 -22.50 16.78 -5.29
N ALA A 263 -22.13 17.05 -6.53
CA ALA A 263 -22.04 18.40 -6.98
C ALA A 263 -23.41 19.03 -6.65
N HIS A 264 -23.43 19.93 -5.68
CA HIS A 264 -24.57 20.79 -5.52
C HIS A 264 -24.55 21.71 -6.72
N VAL A 265 -25.36 21.38 -7.71
CA VAL A 265 -25.72 22.27 -8.80
C VAL A 265 -26.72 23.28 -8.24
#